data_afd0cd146e568593989fb48d403b407d
#
_entry.id   afd0cd146e568593989fb48d403b407d
#
_cell.length_a   1.000
_cell.length_b   1.000
_cell.length_c   1.000
_cell.angle_alpha   90.00
_cell.angle_beta   90.00
_cell.angle_gamma   90.00
#
_symmetry.space_group_name_H-M   'P 1'
#
loop_
_entity.id
_entity.type
_entity.pdbx_description
1 polymer ?
#
loop_
_entity_poly.entity_id
_entity_poly.type
_entity_poly.pdbx_seq_one_letter_code
_entity_poly.pdbx_strand_id
1 'polypeptide(L)'
;TALKTALINHGTIVARKLRTQGSQTKRLLLFVASSPHQDDYYKKSYIYEFSVATADSCVFANAISEIFKHLYKPGVQFYKCGVGALELSSQMFQQPDLFQAPIDNPKLMQCLDNINARYGVGTLAIASQTPTTRWHMKREYLSPHYTTRWHNLPKIHC
;
A
#
# COMPACT_ATOMS: atom_id res chain seq x y z
N THR A 1 0.89 3.77 16.21
CA THR A 1 1.30 2.36 16.42
C THR A 1 1.91 1.80 15.14
N ALA A 2 2.94 0.93 15.27
CA ALA A 2 3.64 0.34 14.12
C ALA A 2 2.70 -0.36 13.12
N LEU A 3 1.66 -1.04 13.60
CA LEU A 3 0.66 -1.70 12.75
C LEU A 3 -0.11 -0.71 11.85
N LYS A 4 -0.53 0.44 12.40
CA LYS A 4 -1.20 1.48 11.61
C LYS A 4 -0.31 1.98 10.47
N THR A 5 0.94 2.26 10.78
CA THR A 5 1.91 2.72 9.77
C THR A 5 2.18 1.65 8.72
N ALA A 6 2.24 0.36 9.12
CA ALA A 6 2.39 -0.75 8.16
C ALA A 6 1.20 -0.82 7.19
N LEU A 7 -0.02 -0.72 7.70
CA LEU A 7 -1.23 -0.70 6.85
C LEU A 7 -1.24 0.50 5.89
N ILE A 8 -0.86 1.70 6.37
CA ILE A 8 -0.76 2.88 5.52
C ILE A 8 0.29 2.68 4.42
N ASN A 9 1.47 2.15 4.76
CA ASN A 9 2.50 1.86 3.77
C ASN A 9 2.04 0.84 2.72
N HIS A 10 1.34 -0.22 3.14
CA HIS A 10 0.74 -1.17 2.19
C HIS A 10 -0.34 -0.51 1.32
N GLY A 11 -1.19 0.32 1.91
CA GLY A 11 -2.23 1.07 1.19
C GLY A 11 -1.66 1.99 0.12
N THR A 12 -0.61 2.74 0.43
CA THR A 12 0.05 3.64 -0.53
C THR A 12 0.75 2.88 -1.66
N ILE A 13 1.31 1.69 -1.38
CA ILE A 13 1.86 0.80 -2.41
C ILE A 13 0.74 0.33 -3.35
N VAL A 14 -0.42 -0.07 -2.81
CA VAL A 14 -1.59 -0.48 -3.60
C VAL A 14 -2.08 0.68 -4.46
N ALA A 15 -2.26 1.88 -3.88
CA ALA A 15 -2.70 3.07 -4.60
C ALA A 15 -1.75 3.42 -5.76
N ARG A 16 -0.43 3.37 -5.55
CA ARG A 16 0.56 3.57 -6.61
C ARG A 16 0.43 2.54 -7.74
N LYS A 17 0.26 1.25 -7.39
CA LYS A 17 0.07 0.19 -8.39
C LYS A 17 -1.19 0.41 -9.22
N LEU A 18 -2.30 0.83 -8.59
CA LEU A 18 -3.54 1.18 -9.29
C LEU A 18 -3.30 2.31 -10.29
N ARG A 19 -2.63 3.39 -9.87
CA ARG A 19 -2.30 4.51 -10.78
C ARG A 19 -1.41 4.09 -11.94
N THR A 20 -0.37 3.29 -11.66
CA THR A 20 0.51 2.76 -12.73
C THR A 20 -0.25 1.91 -13.73
N GLN A 21 -1.28 1.20 -13.29
CA GLN A 21 -2.15 0.36 -14.13
C GLN A 21 -3.26 1.18 -14.82
N GLY A 22 -3.46 2.46 -14.49
CA GLY A 22 -4.59 3.25 -14.96
C GLY A 22 -5.93 2.80 -14.38
N SER A 23 -5.91 2.23 -13.18
CA SER A 23 -7.09 1.70 -12.48
C SER A 23 -7.36 2.45 -11.19
N GLN A 24 -8.58 2.31 -10.70
CA GLN A 24 -9.06 2.84 -9.43
C GLN A 24 -9.94 1.80 -8.73
N THR A 25 -10.20 1.96 -7.45
CA THR A 25 -11.02 1.02 -6.68
C THR A 25 -12.10 1.74 -5.91
N LYS A 26 -13.26 1.07 -5.79
CA LYS A 26 -14.35 1.53 -4.95
C LYS A 26 -14.32 0.89 -3.56
N ARG A 27 -13.64 -0.26 -3.41
CA ARG A 27 -13.58 -0.99 -2.14
C ARG A 27 -12.16 -1.33 -1.75
N LEU A 28 -11.83 -1.06 -0.49
CA LEU A 28 -10.53 -1.35 0.11
C LEU A 28 -10.69 -2.42 1.18
N LEU A 29 -10.06 -3.57 0.98
CA LEU A 29 -9.97 -4.63 1.97
C LEU A 29 -8.76 -4.39 2.86
N LEU A 30 -8.98 -4.41 4.18
CA LEU A 30 -7.91 -4.42 5.17
C LEU A 30 -8.01 -5.70 5.99
N PHE A 31 -6.90 -6.30 6.32
CA PHE A 31 -6.87 -7.44 7.24
C PHE A 31 -5.67 -7.39 8.17
N VAL A 32 -5.86 -7.96 9.34
CA VAL A 32 -4.82 -8.17 10.36
C VAL A 32 -4.97 -9.57 10.93
N ALA A 33 -3.86 -10.20 11.29
CA ALA A 33 -3.86 -11.49 11.96
C ALA A 33 -2.68 -11.63 12.92
N SER A 34 -2.90 -12.34 14.03
CA SER A 34 -1.84 -12.82 14.93
C SER A 34 -1.18 -14.07 14.36
N SER A 35 -0.16 -14.58 15.02
CA SER A 35 0.46 -15.85 14.66
C SER A 35 -0.54 -17.00 14.88
N PRO A 36 -0.65 -17.97 13.94
CA PRO A 36 -1.47 -19.15 14.12
C PRO A 36 -1.02 -20.07 15.27
N HIS A 37 0.21 -19.89 15.76
CA HIS A 37 0.81 -20.68 16.83
C HIS A 37 0.60 -20.08 18.22
N GLN A 38 -0.17 -18.99 18.33
CA GLN A 38 -0.56 -18.41 19.62
C GLN A 38 -1.89 -18.98 20.07
N ASP A 39 -2.03 -19.22 21.38
CA ASP A 39 -3.24 -19.79 21.97
C ASP A 39 -4.49 -18.92 21.69
N ASP A 40 -4.31 -17.59 21.65
CA ASP A 40 -5.35 -16.61 21.28
C ASP A 40 -5.18 -16.15 19.83
N TYR A 41 -5.55 -17.01 18.88
CA TYR A 41 -5.53 -16.61 17.47
C TYR A 41 -6.55 -15.52 17.17
N TYR A 42 -6.09 -14.37 16.69
CA TYR A 42 -6.89 -13.23 16.29
C TYR A 42 -6.75 -12.95 14.81
N LYS A 43 -7.87 -12.95 14.10
CA LYS A 43 -7.94 -12.53 12.70
C LYS A 43 -9.14 -11.62 12.51
N LYS A 44 -8.93 -10.48 11.87
CA LYS A 44 -10.01 -9.55 11.54
C LYS A 44 -9.76 -8.92 10.18
N SER A 45 -10.83 -8.74 9.43
CA SER A 45 -10.81 -8.01 8.17
C SER A 45 -11.94 -6.99 8.13
N TYR A 46 -11.76 -5.97 7.33
CA TYR A 46 -12.74 -4.92 7.12
C TYR A 46 -12.71 -4.50 5.65
N ILE A 47 -13.87 -4.27 5.06
CA ILE A 47 -14.01 -3.72 3.72
C ILE A 47 -14.56 -2.31 3.87
N TYR A 48 -13.78 -1.34 3.40
CA TYR A 48 -14.19 0.06 3.33
C TYR A 48 -14.69 0.37 1.93
N GLU A 49 -15.84 1.03 1.83
CA GLU A 49 -16.41 1.46 0.57
C GLU A 49 -16.25 2.97 0.42
N PHE A 50 -15.59 3.38 -0.66
CA PHE A 50 -15.48 4.78 -1.03
C PHE A 50 -16.74 5.23 -1.75
N SER A 51 -17.16 6.48 -1.54
CA SER A 51 -18.28 7.07 -2.28
C SER A 51 -18.00 7.12 -3.79
N VAL A 52 -16.78 7.47 -4.14
CA VAL A 52 -16.28 7.50 -5.53
C VAL A 52 -15.03 6.61 -5.62
N ALA A 53 -14.88 5.90 -6.75
CA ALA A 53 -13.68 5.10 -6.99
C ALA A 53 -12.44 6.00 -7.00
N THR A 54 -11.37 5.56 -6.34
CA THR A 54 -10.16 6.35 -6.13
C THR A 54 -8.90 5.52 -6.24
N ALA A 55 -7.77 6.17 -6.55
CA ALA A 55 -6.42 5.65 -6.47
C ALA A 55 -5.49 6.65 -5.74
N ASP A 56 -6.06 7.58 -4.98
CA ASP A 56 -5.31 8.58 -4.23
C ASP A 56 -4.75 7.99 -2.94
N SER A 57 -3.45 8.14 -2.75
CA SER A 57 -2.74 7.61 -1.57
C SER A 57 -3.13 8.33 -0.27
N CYS A 58 -3.51 9.62 -0.32
CA CYS A 58 -3.96 10.37 0.85
C CYS A 58 -5.34 9.91 1.30
N VAL A 59 -6.24 9.67 0.34
CA VAL A 59 -7.59 9.13 0.60
C VAL A 59 -7.50 7.74 1.24
N PHE A 60 -6.61 6.87 0.72
CA PHE A 60 -6.36 5.56 1.32
C PHE A 60 -5.82 5.68 2.75
N ALA A 61 -4.86 6.57 2.99
CA ALA A 61 -4.29 6.77 4.32
C ALA A 61 -5.31 7.25 5.35
N ASN A 62 -6.24 8.12 4.95
CA ASN A 62 -7.33 8.60 5.77
C ASN A 62 -8.33 7.47 6.10
N ALA A 63 -8.79 6.73 5.09
CA ALA A 63 -9.68 5.59 5.26
C ALA A 63 -9.06 4.51 6.19
N ILE A 64 -7.79 4.17 5.98
CA ILE A 64 -7.06 3.22 6.83
C ILE A 64 -6.98 3.73 8.27
N SER A 65 -6.77 5.04 8.47
CA SER A 65 -6.69 5.64 9.79
C SER A 65 -8.02 5.58 10.55
N GLU A 66 -9.13 5.71 9.85
CA GLU A 66 -10.48 5.59 10.38
C GLU A 66 -10.79 4.14 10.78
N ILE A 67 -10.54 3.19 9.85
CA ILE A 67 -10.84 1.76 10.04
C ILE A 67 -9.94 1.13 11.11
N PHE A 68 -8.73 1.65 11.29
CA PHE A 68 -7.74 1.08 12.21
C PHE A 68 -8.30 0.82 13.60
N LYS A 69 -9.19 1.70 14.09
CA LYS A 69 -9.85 1.54 15.41
C LYS A 69 -10.68 0.26 15.50
N HIS A 70 -11.25 -0.19 14.38
CA HIS A 70 -12.07 -1.40 14.32
C HIS A 70 -11.25 -2.68 14.19
N LEU A 71 -10.02 -2.57 13.66
CA LEU A 71 -9.14 -3.72 13.46
C LEU A 71 -8.20 -3.98 14.64
N TYR A 72 -7.85 -2.94 15.38
CA TYR A 72 -6.88 -3.04 16.45
C TYR A 72 -7.50 -3.61 17.73
N LYS A 73 -6.82 -4.60 18.32
CA LYS A 73 -7.12 -5.15 19.65
C LYS A 73 -5.88 -4.98 20.53
N PRO A 74 -5.99 -4.28 21.68
CA PRO A 74 -4.87 -4.17 22.63
C PRO A 74 -4.42 -5.55 23.13
N GLY A 75 -3.12 -5.73 23.39
CA GLY A 75 -2.56 -6.97 23.90
C GLY A 75 -2.28 -8.04 22.84
N VAL A 76 -2.78 -7.90 21.62
CA VAL A 76 -2.52 -8.85 20.53
C VAL A 76 -1.20 -8.51 19.82
N GLN A 77 -0.35 -9.52 19.64
CA GLN A 77 0.84 -9.41 18.79
C GLN A 77 0.46 -9.76 17.36
N PHE A 78 0.41 -8.75 16.49
CA PHE A 78 0.08 -8.93 15.08
C PHE A 78 1.28 -9.45 14.30
N TYR A 79 1.07 -10.54 13.55
CA TYR A 79 2.06 -11.18 12.70
C TYR A 79 1.87 -10.82 11.21
N LYS A 80 0.62 -10.68 10.76
CA LYS A 80 0.28 -10.33 9.38
C LYS A 80 -0.66 -9.15 9.34
N CYS A 81 -0.44 -8.26 8.39
CA CYS A 81 -1.41 -7.26 7.97
C CYS A 81 -1.30 -7.02 6.47
N GLY A 82 -2.37 -6.56 5.87
CA GLY A 82 -2.35 -6.27 4.45
C GLY A 82 -3.54 -5.43 4.01
N VAL A 83 -3.40 -4.91 2.80
CA VAL A 83 -4.39 -4.08 2.13
C VAL A 83 -4.57 -4.60 0.72
N GLY A 84 -5.82 -4.74 0.28
CA GLY A 84 -6.20 -5.16 -1.05
C GLY A 84 -7.23 -4.21 -1.66
N ALA A 85 -7.15 -3.99 -2.96
CA ALA A 85 -8.15 -3.24 -3.71
C ALA A 85 -9.14 -4.22 -4.35
N LEU A 86 -10.42 -3.96 -4.18
CA LEU A 86 -11.52 -4.73 -4.74
C LEU A 86 -12.32 -3.85 -5.71
N GLU A 87 -13.06 -4.45 -6.61
CA GLU A 87 -13.90 -3.74 -7.60
C GLU A 87 -13.09 -2.68 -8.36
N LEU A 88 -12.15 -3.17 -9.14
CA LEU A 88 -11.30 -2.31 -9.96
C LEU A 88 -12.08 -1.79 -11.17
N SER A 89 -11.95 -0.49 -11.43
CA SER A 89 -12.47 0.17 -12.64
C SER A 89 -11.36 0.96 -13.32
N SER A 90 -11.52 1.21 -14.62
CA SER A 90 -10.57 2.04 -15.35
C SER A 90 -10.75 3.51 -14.97
N GLN A 91 -9.64 4.25 -14.84
CA GLN A 91 -9.66 5.69 -14.61
C GLN A 91 -10.25 6.47 -15.80
N MET A 92 -10.30 5.87 -16.98
CA MET A 92 -10.89 6.51 -18.17
C MET A 92 -12.42 6.66 -18.09
N PHE A 93 -13.07 5.82 -17.29
CA PHE A 93 -14.53 5.82 -17.13
C PHE A 93 -14.94 6.26 -15.73
N GLN A 94 -14.49 7.43 -15.34
CA GLN A 94 -14.88 8.03 -14.08
C GLN A 94 -16.26 8.68 -14.21
N GLN A 95 -17.22 8.20 -13.44
CA GLN A 95 -18.50 8.86 -13.29
C GLN A 95 -18.44 9.79 -12.07
N PRO A 96 -18.28 11.11 -12.27
CA PRO A 96 -18.27 12.03 -11.14
C PRO A 96 -19.65 12.07 -10.48
N ASP A 97 -19.66 12.18 -9.17
CA ASP A 97 -20.87 12.48 -8.42
C ASP A 97 -21.13 13.99 -8.51
N LEU A 98 -22.34 14.36 -8.94
CA LEU A 98 -22.74 15.76 -9.10
C LEU A 98 -22.83 16.52 -7.76
N PHE A 99 -22.96 15.80 -6.65
CA PHE A 99 -23.19 16.37 -5.32
C PHE A 99 -21.96 16.29 -4.40
N GLN A 100 -20.90 15.63 -4.83
CA GLN A 100 -19.68 15.49 -4.03
C GLN A 100 -18.50 16.19 -4.71
N ALA A 101 -17.79 16.99 -3.92
CA ALA A 101 -16.53 17.54 -4.38
C ALA A 101 -15.52 16.41 -4.67
N PRO A 102 -14.65 16.56 -5.69
CA PRO A 102 -13.62 15.56 -5.97
C PRO A 102 -12.69 15.41 -4.76
N ILE A 103 -12.61 14.19 -4.24
CA ILE A 103 -11.80 13.85 -3.08
C ILE A 103 -10.33 13.67 -3.50
N ASP A 104 -10.10 13.34 -4.76
CA ASP A 104 -8.80 12.99 -5.33
C ASP A 104 -8.04 14.22 -5.83
N ASN A 105 -6.72 14.19 -5.66
CA ASN A 105 -5.81 15.15 -6.25
C ASN A 105 -4.84 14.47 -7.24
N PRO A 106 -5.25 14.23 -8.49
CA PRO A 106 -4.45 13.50 -9.46
C PRO A 106 -3.13 14.20 -9.80
N LYS A 107 -3.10 15.54 -9.81
CA LYS A 107 -1.87 16.31 -10.06
C LYS A 107 -0.83 16.10 -8.95
N LEU A 108 -1.27 16.08 -7.69
CA LEU A 108 -0.40 15.80 -6.54
C LEU A 108 0.14 14.37 -6.60
N MET A 109 -0.72 13.39 -6.91
CA MET A 109 -0.32 11.99 -7.02
C MET A 109 0.65 11.77 -8.17
N GLN A 110 0.45 12.41 -9.30
CA GLN A 110 1.38 12.35 -10.44
C GLN A 110 2.74 12.98 -10.08
N CYS A 111 2.77 14.11 -9.39
CA CYS A 111 4.01 14.73 -8.92
C CYS A 111 4.77 13.79 -7.97
N LEU A 112 4.07 13.19 -6.99
CA LEU A 112 4.63 12.23 -6.04
C LEU A 112 5.22 11.02 -6.77
N ASP A 113 4.49 10.46 -7.72
CA ASP A 113 4.93 9.28 -8.48
C ASP A 113 6.14 9.63 -9.38
N ASN A 114 6.17 10.78 -10.02
CA ASN A 114 7.28 11.23 -10.86
C ASN A 114 8.57 11.44 -10.05
N ILE A 115 8.47 12.06 -8.87
CA ILE A 115 9.63 12.25 -7.98
C ILE A 115 10.17 10.89 -7.54
N ASN A 116 9.31 9.98 -7.10
CA ASN A 116 9.71 8.65 -6.66
C ASN A 116 10.23 7.76 -7.81
N ALA A 117 9.75 7.96 -9.04
CA ALA A 117 10.29 7.27 -10.21
C ALA A 117 11.70 7.77 -10.57
N ARG A 118 11.93 9.08 -10.46
CA ARG A 118 13.21 9.70 -10.84
C ARG A 118 14.31 9.51 -9.81
N TYR A 119 13.99 9.65 -8.53
CA TYR A 119 14.97 9.70 -7.43
C TYR A 119 14.98 8.45 -6.55
N GLY A 120 14.09 7.51 -6.80
CA GLY A 120 13.96 6.26 -6.05
C GLY A 120 12.71 6.21 -5.18
N VAL A 121 12.22 4.99 -4.98
CA VAL A 121 11.01 4.72 -4.20
C VAL A 121 11.21 5.15 -2.74
N GLY A 122 10.31 6.00 -2.24
CA GLY A 122 10.35 6.49 -0.86
C GLY A 122 11.09 7.80 -0.67
N THR A 123 11.61 8.43 -1.75
CA THR A 123 12.19 9.78 -1.68
C THR A 123 11.17 10.80 -1.20
N LEU A 124 9.96 10.72 -1.69
CA LEU A 124 8.83 11.51 -1.22
C LEU A 124 7.75 10.58 -0.67
N ALA A 125 7.28 10.85 0.54
CA ALA A 125 6.27 10.06 1.21
C ALA A 125 5.20 10.97 1.82
N ILE A 126 4.00 10.42 2.03
CA ILE A 126 2.94 11.11 2.77
C ILE A 126 3.33 11.12 4.25
N ALA A 127 3.02 12.19 4.97
CA ALA A 127 3.40 12.36 6.38
C ALA A 127 2.91 11.23 7.32
N SER A 128 1.84 10.53 6.94
CA SER A 128 1.33 9.35 7.66
C SER A 128 2.14 8.07 7.43
N GLN A 129 3.05 8.06 6.46
CA GLN A 129 4.01 6.99 6.21
C GLN A 129 5.27 7.20 7.06
N THR A 130 5.90 6.10 7.47
CA THR A 130 7.23 6.17 8.10
C THR A 130 8.25 5.66 7.08
N PRO A 131 9.29 6.43 6.75
CA PRO A 131 10.31 6.03 5.78
C PRO A 131 11.12 4.81 6.25
N THR A 132 11.29 4.63 7.56
CA THR A 132 12.01 3.49 8.14
C THR A 132 11.04 2.39 8.55
N THR A 133 11.01 1.32 7.81
CA THR A 133 10.17 0.16 8.10
C THR A 133 10.96 -0.87 8.90
N ARG A 134 10.73 -0.93 10.22
CA ARG A 134 11.34 -1.95 11.10
C ARG A 134 10.91 -3.38 10.76
N TRP A 135 9.80 -3.54 10.03
CA TRP A 135 9.24 -4.84 9.59
C TRP A 135 9.64 -5.23 8.17
N HIS A 136 10.56 -4.50 7.55
CA HIS A 136 11.04 -4.86 6.23
C HIS A 136 11.77 -6.20 6.30
N MET A 137 11.48 -7.08 5.34
CA MET A 137 12.18 -8.37 5.25
C MET A 137 13.67 -8.12 5.08
N LYS A 138 14.49 -8.67 6.00
CA LYS A 138 15.94 -8.63 5.87
C LYS A 138 16.36 -9.50 4.69
N ARG A 139 17.01 -8.90 3.71
CA ARG A 139 17.51 -9.55 2.50
C ARG A 139 19.02 -9.35 2.42
N GLU A 140 19.74 -9.90 3.38
CA GLU A 140 21.20 -9.72 3.50
C GLU A 140 21.97 -10.68 2.59
N TYR A 141 21.37 -11.84 2.27
CA TYR A 141 21.96 -12.88 1.45
C TYR A 141 21.08 -13.16 0.23
N LEU A 142 21.24 -12.35 -0.82
CA LEU A 142 20.57 -12.57 -2.10
C LEU A 142 21.55 -13.19 -3.07
N SER A 143 21.15 -14.25 -3.74
CA SER A 143 21.88 -14.74 -4.92
C SER A 143 21.84 -13.70 -6.04
N PRO A 144 22.90 -13.61 -6.86
CA PRO A 144 22.92 -12.74 -8.03
C PRO A 144 21.77 -13.06 -8.98
N HIS A 145 21.26 -12.02 -9.64
CA HIS A 145 20.12 -12.15 -10.58
C HIS A 145 20.62 -12.50 -11.98
N TYR A 146 21.19 -13.68 -12.18
CA TYR A 146 21.81 -14.11 -13.43
C TYR A 146 20.87 -14.08 -14.64
N THR A 147 19.59 -14.27 -14.45
CA THR A 147 18.60 -14.32 -15.54
C THR A 147 17.93 -12.99 -15.86
N THR A 148 18.06 -11.99 -14.98
CA THR A 148 17.31 -10.72 -15.11
C THR A 148 18.20 -9.48 -15.08
N ARG A 149 19.48 -9.61 -14.76
CA ARG A 149 20.43 -8.49 -14.71
C ARG A 149 21.75 -8.84 -15.37
N TRP A 150 22.05 -8.24 -16.52
CA TRP A 150 23.26 -8.46 -17.30
C TRP A 150 24.55 -8.26 -16.52
N HIS A 151 24.63 -7.28 -15.63
CA HIS A 151 25.82 -7.00 -14.83
C HIS A 151 26.10 -8.03 -13.74
N ASN A 152 25.13 -8.91 -13.43
CA ASN A 152 25.31 -10.00 -12.48
C ASN A 152 25.79 -11.31 -13.15
N LEU A 153 25.95 -11.33 -14.47
CA LEU A 153 26.50 -12.50 -15.16
C LEU A 153 27.96 -12.74 -14.72
N PRO A 154 28.36 -14.00 -14.50
CA PRO A 154 29.73 -14.35 -14.22
C PRO A 154 30.64 -13.89 -15.37
N LYS A 155 31.70 -13.14 -15.09
CA LYS A 155 32.71 -12.76 -16.05
C LYS A 155 33.81 -13.80 -16.01
N ILE A 156 34.07 -14.44 -17.14
CA ILE A 156 35.21 -15.36 -17.32
C ILE A 156 36.39 -14.48 -17.76
N HIS A 157 37.47 -14.56 -17.03
CA HIS A 157 38.76 -13.97 -17.42
C HIS A 157 39.58 -15.07 -18.08
N CYS A 158 39.78 -14.96 -19.37
CA CYS A 158 40.68 -15.83 -20.15
C CYS A 158 42.09 -15.30 -20.11
#